data_927e81526f3d82a2f86eea27231bfc64
#
_entry.id   927e81526f3d82a2f86eea27231bfc64
#
_cell.length_a   1.000
_cell.length_b   1.000
_cell.length_c   1.000
_cell.angle_alpha   90.00
_cell.angle_beta   90.00
_cell.angle_gamma   90.00
#
_symmetry.space_group_name_H-M   'P 1'
#
loop_
_entity.id
_entity.type
_entity.pdbx_description
1 polymer ?
#
loop_
_entity_poly.entity_id
_entity_poly.type
_entity_poly.pdbx_seq_one_letter_code
_entity_poly.pdbx_strand_id
1 'polypeptide(L)'
;MRLSTQLSTSLAIFLVLVFAGSFIINVKLTREYVNEQLATHAQDTATSLGLSITPYIGEPNGIIVAETMVNAIFDRGFYQYITVSDMEGNLLIERKNPNTQDSVPAWFTNLVEVTPPVQRTELNDGWTLAGELTVQSHPGLANETLYESVKQSAFMFFAAFVVAYIALLFIITAITKPLRIVVHKINDIQNQKFSQINYKPFTQELTFITQAVNKLSSSVEGMFKELSQKAEHFKAQAYEDSLTGVQNRSAFTRHMNALLSSTAH
;
A
#
# COMPACT_ATOMS: atom_id res chain seq x y z
N MET A 1 -1.50 -22.92 -11.85
CA MET A 1 -0.73 -21.78 -11.30
C MET A 1 0.04 -22.23 -10.05
N ARG A 2 1.25 -21.73 -9.82
CA ARG A 2 2.01 -22.07 -8.61
C ARG A 2 1.37 -21.39 -7.39
N LEU A 3 1.28 -22.07 -6.26
CA LEU A 3 0.70 -21.53 -5.00
C LEU A 3 1.33 -20.19 -4.61
N SER A 4 2.65 -20.04 -4.80
CA SER A 4 3.37 -18.80 -4.55
C SER A 4 2.87 -17.63 -5.42
N THR A 5 2.52 -17.90 -6.68
CA THR A 5 2.00 -16.87 -7.60
C THR A 5 0.60 -16.44 -7.20
N GLN A 6 -0.27 -17.37 -6.82
CA GLN A 6 -1.62 -17.04 -6.34
C GLN A 6 -1.57 -16.23 -5.05
N LEU A 7 -0.71 -16.62 -4.11
CA LEU A 7 -0.54 -15.89 -2.85
C LEU A 7 0.01 -14.48 -3.09
N SER A 8 1.04 -14.33 -3.94
CA SER A 8 1.61 -13.01 -4.25
C SER A 8 0.62 -12.08 -4.96
N THR A 9 -0.16 -12.61 -5.92
CA THR A 9 -1.17 -11.79 -6.62
C THR A 9 -2.31 -11.38 -5.69
N SER A 10 -2.81 -12.28 -4.87
CA SER A 10 -3.88 -11.97 -3.90
C SER A 10 -3.45 -10.91 -2.89
N LEU A 11 -2.25 -11.06 -2.31
CA LEU A 11 -1.71 -10.08 -1.37
C LEU A 11 -1.35 -8.74 -2.04
N ALA A 12 -0.87 -8.77 -3.29
CA ALA A 12 -0.61 -7.54 -4.05
C ALA A 12 -1.91 -6.76 -4.33
N ILE A 13 -2.99 -7.45 -4.73
CA ILE A 13 -4.30 -6.83 -4.94
C ILE A 13 -4.81 -6.23 -3.62
N PHE A 14 -4.72 -6.96 -2.51
CA PHE A 14 -5.12 -6.46 -1.19
C PHE A 14 -4.32 -5.20 -0.80
N LEU A 15 -3.01 -5.21 -1.02
CA LEU A 15 -2.13 -4.08 -0.74
C LEU A 15 -2.51 -2.86 -1.60
N VAL A 16 -2.79 -3.04 -2.89
CA VAL A 16 -3.26 -1.97 -3.78
C VAL A 16 -4.58 -1.36 -3.26
N LEU A 17 -5.55 -2.21 -2.87
CA LEU A 17 -6.83 -1.74 -2.35
C LEU A 17 -6.66 -0.92 -1.07
N VAL A 18 -5.81 -1.36 -0.14
CA VAL A 18 -5.54 -0.64 1.11
C VAL A 18 -4.88 0.70 0.84
N PHE A 19 -3.84 0.75 0.00
CA PHE A 19 -3.15 2.01 -0.31
C PHE A 19 -4.03 2.98 -1.09
N ALA A 20 -4.79 2.48 -2.08
CA ALA A 20 -5.72 3.31 -2.84
C ALA A 20 -6.83 3.87 -1.94
N GLY A 21 -7.44 3.05 -1.09
CA GLY A 21 -8.45 3.50 -0.14
C GLY A 21 -7.91 4.53 0.85
N SER A 22 -6.72 4.30 1.42
CA SER A 22 -6.07 5.24 2.33
C SER A 22 -5.72 6.56 1.62
N PHE A 23 -5.26 6.53 0.38
CA PHE A 23 -4.97 7.73 -0.40
C PHE A 23 -6.22 8.56 -0.67
N ILE A 24 -7.33 7.91 -1.08
CA ILE A 24 -8.62 8.59 -1.31
C ILE A 24 -9.12 9.28 -0.04
N ILE A 25 -9.04 8.59 1.11
CA ILE A 25 -9.40 9.18 2.40
C ILE A 25 -8.50 10.37 2.74
N ASN A 26 -7.19 10.25 2.53
CA ASN A 26 -6.24 11.33 2.75
C ASN A 26 -6.57 12.57 1.91
N VAL A 27 -6.84 12.41 0.62
CA VAL A 27 -7.23 13.52 -0.28
C VAL A 27 -8.51 14.20 0.23
N LYS A 28 -9.51 13.40 0.64
CA LYS A 28 -10.77 13.94 1.19
C LYS A 28 -10.54 14.75 2.46
N LEU A 29 -9.77 14.23 3.41
CA LEU A 29 -9.47 14.92 4.67
C LEU A 29 -8.66 16.20 4.42
N THR A 30 -7.68 16.17 3.51
CA THR A 30 -6.90 17.35 3.14
C THR A 30 -7.78 18.43 2.52
N ARG A 31 -8.73 18.06 1.66
CA ARG A 31 -9.72 18.99 1.08
C ARG A 31 -10.59 19.64 2.15
N GLU A 32 -11.13 18.86 3.08
CA GLU A 32 -11.93 19.36 4.19
C GLU A 32 -11.12 20.33 5.06
N TYR A 33 -9.89 19.97 5.39
CA TYR A 33 -8.98 20.81 6.17
C TYR A 33 -8.69 22.15 5.47
N VAL A 34 -8.38 22.15 4.17
CA VAL A 34 -8.13 23.37 3.40
C VAL A 34 -9.38 24.26 3.36
N ASN A 35 -10.57 23.68 3.13
CA ASN A 35 -11.83 24.43 3.14
C ASN A 35 -12.11 25.07 4.51
N GLU A 36 -11.90 24.36 5.59
CA GLU A 36 -12.09 24.87 6.96
C GLU A 36 -11.09 25.99 7.28
N GLN A 37 -9.83 25.83 6.87
CA GLN A 37 -8.82 26.87 7.03
C GLN A 37 -9.18 28.15 6.28
N LEU A 38 -9.67 28.01 5.04
CA LEU A 38 -10.12 29.18 4.25
C LEU A 38 -11.33 29.87 4.88
N ALA A 39 -12.29 29.09 5.42
CA ALA A 39 -13.44 29.61 6.14
C ALA A 39 -12.99 30.43 7.36
N THR A 40 -12.09 29.87 8.16
CA THR A 40 -11.57 30.51 9.36
C THR A 40 -10.84 31.81 9.03
N HIS A 41 -9.95 31.81 8.02
CA HIS A 41 -9.25 33.01 7.59
C HIS A 41 -10.20 34.09 7.05
N ALA A 42 -11.22 33.70 6.29
CA ALA A 42 -12.23 34.65 5.81
C ALA A 42 -13.05 35.24 6.96
N GLN A 43 -13.42 34.41 7.96
CA GLN A 43 -14.15 34.82 9.16
C GLN A 43 -13.33 35.77 10.03
N ASP A 44 -12.06 35.44 10.28
CA ASP A 44 -11.17 36.29 11.06
C ASP A 44 -10.99 37.65 10.40
N THR A 45 -10.85 37.66 9.07
CA THR A 45 -10.74 38.91 8.30
C THR A 45 -12.04 39.67 8.30
N ALA A 46 -13.19 39.02 8.11
CA ALA A 46 -14.49 39.67 8.17
C ALA A 46 -14.70 40.33 9.55
N THR A 47 -14.36 39.63 10.62
CA THR A 47 -14.52 40.13 11.98
C THR A 47 -13.55 41.29 12.25
N SER A 48 -12.26 41.12 11.93
CA SER A 48 -11.23 42.15 12.17
C SER A 48 -11.45 43.42 11.33
N LEU A 49 -11.74 43.23 10.04
CA LEU A 49 -12.04 44.33 9.13
C LEU A 49 -13.36 45.01 9.50
N GLY A 50 -14.40 44.22 9.84
CA GLY A 50 -15.69 44.71 10.30
C GLY A 50 -15.55 45.65 11.52
N LEU A 51 -14.81 45.20 12.55
CA LEU A 51 -14.53 46.01 13.72
C LEU A 51 -13.78 47.29 13.37
N SER A 52 -12.88 47.25 12.39
CA SER A 52 -12.08 48.38 11.96
C SER A 52 -12.86 49.44 11.17
N ILE A 53 -13.83 49.00 10.32
CA ILE A 53 -14.59 49.92 9.45
C ILE A 53 -15.90 50.40 10.08
N THR A 54 -16.44 49.71 11.07
CA THR A 54 -17.69 50.06 11.76
C THR A 54 -17.74 51.53 12.20
N PRO A 55 -16.71 52.13 12.84
CA PRO A 55 -16.79 53.54 13.26
C PRO A 55 -16.95 54.55 12.11
N TYR A 56 -16.66 54.15 10.88
CA TYR A 56 -16.68 55.01 9.70
C TYR A 56 -17.96 54.88 8.84
N ILE A 57 -18.78 53.87 9.05
CA ILE A 57 -19.98 53.60 8.21
C ILE A 57 -21.11 54.57 8.55
N GLY A 58 -21.21 55.36 9.27
CA GLY A 58 -22.28 56.39 9.50
C GLY A 58 -21.78 57.82 9.31
N GLU A 59 -20.46 58.01 9.07
CA GLU A 59 -19.89 59.33 8.98
C GLU A 59 -19.89 59.93 7.54
N PRO A 60 -20.05 61.25 7.38
CA PRO A 60 -20.01 61.92 6.08
C PRO A 60 -18.72 61.72 5.36
N ASN A 61 -17.97 61.15 5.04
CA ASN A 61 -16.71 60.78 4.36
C ASN A 61 -16.10 59.50 4.89
N GLY A 62 -16.72 58.84 5.86
CA GLY A 62 -16.18 57.63 6.48
C GLY A 62 -16.08 56.47 5.51
N ILE A 63 -16.95 56.45 4.48
CA ILE A 63 -16.93 55.44 3.43
C ILE A 63 -15.58 55.41 2.67
N ILE A 64 -14.92 56.54 2.47
CA ILE A 64 -13.63 56.63 1.78
C ILE A 64 -12.52 55.96 2.64
N VAL A 65 -12.61 56.13 3.97
CA VAL A 65 -11.68 55.48 4.91
C VAL A 65 -11.91 53.99 4.94
N ALA A 66 -13.16 53.55 5.03
CA ALA A 66 -13.56 52.13 4.98
C ALA A 66 -13.10 51.48 3.67
N GLU A 67 -13.29 52.16 2.54
CA GLU A 67 -12.84 51.68 1.23
C GLU A 67 -11.31 51.50 1.16
N THR A 68 -10.56 52.45 1.74
CA THR A 68 -9.10 52.36 1.81
C THR A 68 -8.64 51.16 2.63
N MET A 69 -9.32 50.87 3.75
CA MET A 69 -9.01 49.70 4.58
C MET A 69 -9.36 48.37 3.86
N VAL A 70 -10.52 48.32 3.17
CA VAL A 70 -10.90 47.18 2.34
C VAL A 70 -9.88 46.93 1.23
N ASN A 71 -9.46 48.00 0.52
CA ASN A 71 -8.46 47.92 -0.53
C ASN A 71 -7.13 47.34 -0.01
N ALA A 72 -6.65 47.85 1.12
CA ALA A 72 -5.38 47.41 1.72
C ALA A 72 -5.36 45.93 2.07
N ILE A 73 -6.51 45.34 2.42
CA ILE A 73 -6.65 43.90 2.69
C ILE A 73 -6.84 43.12 1.39
N PHE A 74 -7.67 43.64 0.49
CA PHE A 74 -7.98 43.00 -0.79
C PHE A 74 -6.75 42.90 -1.71
N ASP A 75 -5.91 43.92 -1.75
CA ASP A 75 -4.69 43.99 -2.59
C ASP A 75 -3.65 42.92 -2.22
N ARG A 76 -3.78 42.26 -1.07
CA ARG A 76 -2.95 41.08 -0.73
C ARG A 76 -3.22 39.88 -1.61
N GLY A 77 -4.35 39.85 -2.36
CA GLY A 77 -4.68 38.80 -3.32
C GLY A 77 -5.30 37.53 -2.72
N PHE A 78 -5.55 37.50 -1.40
CA PHE A 78 -6.09 36.27 -0.72
C PHE A 78 -7.60 36.11 -0.86
N TYR A 79 -8.32 37.13 -1.35
CA TYR A 79 -9.78 37.16 -1.40
C TYR A 79 -10.29 37.20 -2.83
N GLN A 80 -11.37 36.47 -3.08
CA GLN A 80 -12.09 36.50 -4.35
C GLN A 80 -12.95 37.76 -4.43
N TYR A 81 -13.67 38.07 -3.35
CA TYR A 81 -14.38 39.33 -3.20
C TYR A 81 -14.51 39.75 -1.73
N ILE A 82 -14.62 41.03 -1.52
CA ILE A 82 -15.00 41.68 -0.26
C ILE A 82 -16.10 42.69 -0.60
N THR A 83 -17.25 42.58 0.07
CA THR A 83 -18.36 43.52 -0.12
C THR A 83 -18.84 44.05 1.21
N VAL A 84 -19.19 45.35 1.22
CA VAL A 84 -19.85 46.03 2.33
C VAL A 84 -21.20 46.52 1.84
N SER A 85 -22.26 46.16 2.53
CA SER A 85 -23.63 46.61 2.23
C SER A 85 -24.25 47.33 3.43
N ASP A 86 -25.19 48.21 3.16
CA ASP A 86 -26.03 48.86 4.17
C ASP A 86 -27.16 47.95 4.66
N MET A 87 -28.03 48.49 5.54
CA MET A 87 -29.21 47.76 6.09
C MET A 87 -30.26 47.43 5.04
N GLU A 88 -30.36 48.25 4.00
CA GLU A 88 -31.30 48.08 2.87
C GLU A 88 -30.75 47.06 1.84
N GLY A 89 -29.50 46.58 2.01
CA GLY A 89 -28.87 45.67 1.07
C GLY A 89 -28.19 46.36 -0.12
N ASN A 90 -28.09 47.73 -0.10
CA ASN A 90 -27.37 48.47 -1.14
C ASN A 90 -25.88 48.28 -0.95
N LEU A 91 -25.18 48.06 -2.02
CA LEU A 91 -23.73 47.81 -2.03
C LEU A 91 -23.00 49.16 -1.85
N LEU A 92 -22.27 49.31 -0.74
CA LEU A 92 -21.48 50.50 -0.43
C LEU A 92 -20.06 50.39 -0.99
N ILE A 93 -19.42 49.20 -0.82
CA ILE A 93 -18.08 48.92 -1.30
C ILE A 93 -18.10 47.53 -1.91
N GLU A 94 -17.51 47.39 -3.11
CA GLU A 94 -17.32 46.09 -3.76
C GLU A 94 -15.88 46.01 -4.29
N ARG A 95 -15.19 44.92 -3.92
CA ARG A 95 -13.92 44.54 -4.51
C ARG A 95 -14.01 43.10 -4.93
N LYS A 96 -13.71 42.84 -6.21
CA LYS A 96 -13.77 41.49 -6.81
C LYS A 96 -12.51 41.24 -7.63
N ASN A 97 -11.87 40.11 -7.41
CA ASN A 97 -10.76 39.67 -8.23
C ASN A 97 -11.29 38.96 -9.50
N PRO A 98 -11.07 39.53 -10.70
CA PRO A 98 -11.54 38.92 -11.93
C PRO A 98 -10.67 37.71 -12.37
N ASN A 99 -9.47 37.59 -11.82
CA ASN A 99 -8.52 36.57 -12.22
C ASN A 99 -8.79 35.24 -11.49
N THR A 100 -9.41 34.32 -12.18
CA THR A 100 -9.57 32.92 -11.77
C THR A 100 -8.50 32.03 -12.40
N GLN A 101 -7.33 32.58 -12.77
CA GLN A 101 -6.25 31.76 -13.35
C GLN A 101 -5.72 30.83 -12.27
N ASP A 102 -6.21 29.57 -12.32
CA ASP A 102 -5.64 28.49 -11.55
C ASP A 102 -4.28 28.10 -12.14
N SER A 103 -3.22 28.19 -11.35
CA SER A 103 -1.90 27.62 -11.66
C SER A 103 -1.90 26.09 -11.66
N VAL A 104 -3.06 25.48 -11.37
CA VAL A 104 -3.27 24.06 -11.19
C VAL A 104 -3.87 23.44 -12.47
N PRO A 105 -3.47 22.20 -12.85
CA PRO A 105 -4.04 21.53 -14.02
C PRO A 105 -5.56 21.35 -13.92
N ALA A 106 -6.28 21.61 -15.02
CA ALA A 106 -7.74 21.55 -15.07
C ALA A 106 -8.34 20.17 -14.70
N TRP A 107 -7.62 19.07 -14.95
CA TRP A 107 -8.07 17.75 -14.55
C TRP A 107 -8.16 17.59 -13.01
N PHE A 108 -7.28 18.29 -12.26
CA PHE A 108 -7.28 18.23 -10.80
C PHE A 108 -8.42 19.06 -10.23
N THR A 109 -8.63 20.31 -10.70
CA THR A 109 -9.73 21.16 -10.26
C THR A 109 -11.10 20.56 -10.56
N ASN A 110 -11.26 19.84 -11.68
CA ASN A 110 -12.46 19.10 -12.01
C ASN A 110 -12.69 17.87 -11.11
N LEU A 111 -11.61 17.24 -10.62
CA LEU A 111 -11.70 16.05 -9.76
C LEU A 111 -11.89 16.42 -8.29
N VAL A 112 -11.25 17.51 -7.85
CA VAL A 112 -11.25 17.96 -6.46
C VAL A 112 -11.68 19.42 -6.42
N GLU A 113 -12.99 19.64 -6.58
CA GLU A 113 -13.57 20.98 -6.53
C GLU A 113 -13.46 21.57 -5.12
N VAL A 114 -12.85 22.75 -5.02
CA VAL A 114 -12.75 23.55 -3.78
C VAL A 114 -13.69 24.73 -3.91
N THR A 115 -14.65 24.82 -3.02
CA THR A 115 -15.61 25.93 -2.96
C THR A 115 -15.44 26.64 -1.63
N PRO A 116 -14.63 27.74 -1.57
CA PRO A 116 -14.44 28.49 -0.35
C PRO A 116 -15.77 29.03 0.16
N PRO A 117 -16.11 28.82 1.43
CA PRO A 117 -17.36 29.35 1.98
C PRO A 117 -17.31 30.88 2.09
N VAL A 118 -18.47 31.48 1.93
CA VAL A 118 -18.69 32.91 2.12
C VAL A 118 -18.87 33.18 3.61
N GLN A 119 -18.11 34.11 4.16
CA GLN A 119 -18.21 34.53 5.55
C GLN A 119 -18.82 35.94 5.63
N ARG A 120 -19.66 36.11 6.65
CA ARG A 120 -20.41 37.36 6.85
C ARG A 120 -20.25 37.84 8.28
N THR A 121 -20.16 39.15 8.44
CA THR A 121 -20.08 39.82 9.74
C THR A 121 -20.99 41.04 9.73
N GLU A 122 -21.79 41.17 10.75
CA GLU A 122 -22.63 42.34 10.98
C GLU A 122 -21.75 43.52 11.44
N LEU A 123 -22.03 44.70 10.89
CA LEU A 123 -21.40 45.95 11.25
C LEU A 123 -22.34 46.71 12.20
N ASN A 124 -21.96 46.82 13.48
CA ASN A 124 -22.79 47.39 14.51
C ASN A 124 -22.20 48.71 15.01
N ASP A 125 -22.90 49.83 14.75
CA ASP A 125 -22.56 51.13 15.30
C ASP A 125 -23.23 51.26 16.69
N GLY A 126 -22.49 50.85 17.72
CA GLY A 126 -22.98 50.81 19.09
C GLY A 126 -24.12 49.82 19.29
N TRP A 127 -25.37 50.29 19.30
CA TRP A 127 -26.57 49.47 19.52
C TRP A 127 -27.43 49.24 18.25
N THR A 128 -27.04 49.87 17.13
CA THR A 128 -27.75 49.76 15.86
C THR A 128 -26.93 49.01 14.82
N LEU A 129 -27.58 48.11 14.08
CA LEU A 129 -26.97 47.45 12.95
C LEU A 129 -26.75 48.51 11.85
N ALA A 130 -25.54 48.66 11.34
CA ALA A 130 -25.19 49.63 10.32
C ALA A 130 -25.00 49.02 8.91
N GLY A 131 -24.79 47.68 8.84
CA GLY A 131 -24.61 46.99 7.58
C GLY A 131 -24.07 45.60 7.75
N GLU A 132 -23.66 44.98 6.63
CA GLU A 132 -23.04 43.64 6.57
C GLU A 132 -21.75 43.67 5.75
N LEU A 133 -20.68 43.07 6.27
CA LEU A 133 -19.46 42.81 5.56
C LEU A 133 -19.41 41.35 5.14
N THR A 134 -19.22 41.10 3.84
CA THR A 134 -19.10 39.75 3.29
C THR A 134 -17.68 39.55 2.72
N VAL A 135 -17.05 38.43 3.07
CA VAL A 135 -15.69 38.08 2.63
C VAL A 135 -15.67 36.65 2.09
N GLN A 136 -15.07 36.45 0.93
CA GLN A 136 -14.80 35.11 0.39
C GLN A 136 -13.33 34.96 0.01
N SER A 137 -12.71 33.89 0.47
CA SER A 137 -11.32 33.56 0.10
C SER A 137 -11.19 33.19 -1.38
N HIS A 138 -10.02 33.40 -1.96
CA HIS A 138 -9.76 33.11 -3.37
C HIS A 138 -9.56 31.60 -3.58
N PRO A 139 -10.34 30.93 -4.47
CA PRO A 139 -10.26 29.49 -4.69
C PRO A 139 -8.91 29.04 -5.31
N GLY A 140 -8.26 29.89 -6.09
CA GLY A 140 -6.98 29.57 -6.74
C GLY A 140 -5.86 29.22 -5.76
N LEU A 141 -5.73 29.98 -4.67
CA LEU A 141 -4.76 29.68 -3.60
C LEU A 141 -5.05 28.36 -2.90
N ALA A 142 -6.35 28.07 -2.71
CA ALA A 142 -6.79 26.79 -2.15
C ALA A 142 -6.44 25.62 -3.04
N ASN A 143 -6.74 25.75 -4.33
CA ASN A 143 -6.43 24.74 -5.35
C ASN A 143 -4.93 24.47 -5.42
N GLU A 144 -4.09 25.49 -5.38
CA GLU A 144 -2.63 25.36 -5.40
C GLU A 144 -2.10 24.64 -4.15
N THR A 145 -2.54 25.06 -2.96
CA THR A 145 -2.15 24.43 -1.70
C THR A 145 -2.60 22.97 -1.64
N LEU A 146 -3.83 22.69 -2.09
CA LEU A 146 -4.36 21.35 -2.13
C LEU A 146 -3.61 20.48 -3.14
N TYR A 147 -3.33 21.00 -4.34
CA TYR A 147 -2.59 20.27 -5.36
C TYR A 147 -1.18 19.87 -4.90
N GLU A 148 -0.43 20.80 -4.31
CA GLU A 148 0.91 20.49 -3.79
C GLU A 148 0.85 19.51 -2.62
N SER A 149 -0.11 19.63 -1.72
CA SER A 149 -0.32 18.67 -0.62
C SER A 149 -0.67 17.28 -1.10
N VAL A 150 -1.56 17.18 -2.09
CA VAL A 150 -1.96 15.88 -2.70
C VAL A 150 -0.80 15.27 -3.47
N LYS A 151 -0.03 16.06 -4.22
CA LYS A 151 1.16 15.61 -4.94
C LYS A 151 2.24 15.07 -3.99
N GLN A 152 2.50 15.77 -2.89
CA GLN A 152 3.44 15.30 -1.87
C GLN A 152 2.95 14.02 -1.20
N SER A 153 1.67 13.96 -0.85
CA SER A 153 1.04 12.74 -0.29
C SER A 153 1.11 11.59 -1.28
N ALA A 154 0.81 11.80 -2.56
CA ALA A 154 0.88 10.78 -3.60
C ALA A 154 2.30 10.19 -3.71
N PHE A 155 3.32 11.04 -3.67
CA PHE A 155 4.71 10.58 -3.67
C PHE A 155 5.04 9.73 -2.44
N MET A 156 4.61 10.15 -1.25
CA MET A 156 4.84 9.40 0.00
C MET A 156 4.11 8.06 -0.02
N PHE A 157 2.84 8.04 -0.44
CA PHE A 157 2.06 6.79 -0.55
C PHE A 157 2.66 5.84 -1.59
N PHE A 158 3.13 6.35 -2.73
CA PHE A 158 3.80 5.55 -3.74
C PHE A 158 5.12 4.95 -3.22
N ALA A 159 5.94 5.74 -2.55
CA ALA A 159 7.19 5.26 -1.94
C ALA A 159 6.91 4.17 -0.89
N ALA A 160 5.95 4.40 0.01
CA ALA A 160 5.54 3.42 1.01
C ALA A 160 4.99 2.13 0.38
N PHE A 161 4.19 2.24 -0.69
CA PHE A 161 3.69 1.10 -1.45
C PHE A 161 4.83 0.27 -2.04
N VAL A 162 5.81 0.91 -2.67
CA VAL A 162 6.97 0.21 -3.25
C VAL A 162 7.75 -0.55 -2.18
N VAL A 163 8.01 0.08 -1.03
CA VAL A 163 8.70 -0.56 0.10
C VAL A 163 7.89 -1.76 0.62
N ALA A 164 6.59 -1.58 0.83
CA ALA A 164 5.71 -2.65 1.30
C ALA A 164 5.64 -3.82 0.29
N TYR A 165 5.60 -3.53 -1.01
CA TYR A 165 5.57 -4.53 -2.07
C TYR A 165 6.90 -5.34 -2.14
N ILE A 166 8.05 -4.66 -2.02
CA ILE A 166 9.36 -5.32 -1.95
C ILE A 166 9.44 -6.23 -0.72
N ALA A 167 9.01 -5.74 0.45
CA ALA A 167 8.97 -6.52 1.67
C ALA A 167 8.06 -7.76 1.53
N LEU A 168 6.89 -7.61 0.89
CA LEU A 168 5.98 -8.71 0.59
C LEU A 168 6.65 -9.79 -0.27
N LEU A 169 7.31 -9.40 -1.36
CA LEU A 169 8.02 -10.34 -2.24
C LEU A 169 9.16 -11.06 -1.50
N PHE A 170 9.88 -10.33 -0.64
CA PHE A 170 10.93 -10.91 0.19
C PHE A 170 10.37 -11.98 1.14
N ILE A 171 9.29 -11.68 1.87
CA ILE A 171 8.65 -12.60 2.81
C ILE A 171 8.15 -13.85 2.07
N ILE A 172 7.46 -13.68 0.94
CA ILE A 172 6.95 -14.82 0.14
C ILE A 172 8.09 -15.72 -0.32
N THR A 173 9.18 -15.14 -0.82
CA THR A 173 10.34 -15.93 -1.28
C THR A 173 11.06 -16.61 -0.13
N ALA A 174 11.19 -15.95 1.02
CA ALA A 174 11.83 -16.51 2.23
C ALA A 174 11.08 -17.72 2.78
N ILE A 175 9.74 -17.77 2.62
CA ILE A 175 8.92 -18.90 3.06
C ILE A 175 8.80 -19.98 1.99
N THR A 176 8.56 -19.62 0.73
CA THR A 176 8.25 -20.60 -0.32
C THR A 176 9.48 -21.34 -0.84
N LYS A 177 10.67 -20.70 -0.82
CA LYS A 177 11.91 -21.34 -1.27
C LYS A 177 12.30 -22.56 -0.44
N PRO A 178 12.37 -22.49 0.91
CA PRO A 178 12.66 -23.66 1.74
C PRO A 178 11.62 -24.78 1.61
N LEU A 179 10.33 -24.42 1.57
CA LEU A 179 9.26 -25.41 1.40
C LEU A 179 9.41 -26.20 0.10
N ARG A 180 9.79 -25.55 -0.98
CA ARG A 180 10.06 -26.22 -2.26
C ARG A 180 11.23 -27.20 -2.16
N ILE A 181 12.30 -26.82 -1.44
CA ILE A 181 13.46 -27.69 -1.20
C ILE A 181 13.01 -28.95 -0.43
N VAL A 182 12.18 -28.79 0.60
CA VAL A 182 11.65 -29.90 1.38
C VAL A 182 10.81 -30.85 0.50
N VAL A 183 9.90 -30.31 -0.34
CA VAL A 183 9.09 -31.13 -1.25
C VAL A 183 9.96 -31.89 -2.26
N HIS A 184 10.97 -31.26 -2.84
CA HIS A 184 11.91 -31.95 -3.72
C HIS A 184 12.66 -33.08 -3.01
N LYS A 185 13.05 -32.86 -1.75
CA LYS A 185 13.75 -33.86 -0.96
C LYS A 185 12.88 -35.08 -0.66
N ILE A 186 11.59 -34.88 -0.36
CA ILE A 186 10.66 -35.99 -0.18
C ILE A 186 10.56 -36.83 -1.47
N ASN A 187 10.49 -36.19 -2.63
CA ASN A 187 10.50 -36.88 -3.92
C ASN A 187 11.82 -37.63 -4.17
N ASP A 188 12.97 -37.05 -3.76
CA ASP A 188 14.25 -37.73 -3.88
C ASP A 188 14.30 -39.01 -3.03
N ILE A 189 13.78 -38.96 -1.80
CA ILE A 189 13.67 -40.13 -0.92
C ILE A 189 12.84 -41.23 -1.56
N GLN A 190 11.70 -40.89 -2.19
CA GLN A 190 10.88 -41.87 -2.93
C GLN A 190 11.63 -42.54 -4.08
N ASN A 191 12.56 -41.82 -4.71
CA ASN A 191 13.41 -42.33 -5.77
C ASN A 191 14.75 -42.92 -5.26
N GLN A 192 14.82 -43.27 -3.97
CA GLN A 192 16.01 -43.86 -3.32
C GLN A 192 17.26 -42.96 -3.35
N LYS A 193 17.06 -41.64 -3.40
CA LYS A 193 18.15 -40.63 -3.34
C LYS A 193 18.19 -40.01 -1.94
N PHE A 194 19.14 -40.48 -1.11
CA PHE A 194 19.24 -40.11 0.31
C PHE A 194 20.26 -38.99 0.58
N SER A 195 20.20 -37.87 -0.13
CA SER A 195 21.06 -36.70 0.15
C SER A 195 20.53 -35.87 1.33
N GLN A 196 21.36 -35.09 2.00
CA GLN A 196 20.91 -34.19 3.07
C GLN A 196 20.60 -32.79 2.53
N ILE A 197 19.66 -32.09 3.17
CA ILE A 197 19.39 -30.66 2.92
C ILE A 197 20.40 -29.84 3.73
N ASN A 198 21.34 -29.18 3.05
CA ASN A 198 22.34 -28.31 3.69
C ASN A 198 21.88 -26.84 3.79
N TYR A 199 20.65 -26.53 3.41
CA TYR A 199 20.10 -25.19 3.47
C TYR A 199 19.56 -24.89 4.88
N LYS A 200 19.99 -23.74 5.47
CA LYS A 200 19.49 -23.26 6.76
C LYS A 200 18.42 -22.18 6.51
N PRO A 201 17.14 -22.46 6.76
CA PRO A 201 16.07 -21.49 6.62
C PRO A 201 16.21 -20.33 7.62
N PHE A 202 15.54 -19.21 7.34
CA PHE A 202 15.55 -18.02 8.20
C PHE A 202 14.69 -18.20 9.46
N THR A 203 13.62 -19.00 9.41
CA THR A 203 12.72 -19.21 10.54
C THR A 203 13.04 -20.52 11.27
N GLN A 204 12.77 -20.55 12.58
CA GLN A 204 13.03 -21.74 13.42
C GLN A 204 12.14 -22.91 13.01
N GLU A 205 10.87 -22.65 12.67
CA GLU A 205 9.90 -23.66 12.27
C GLU A 205 10.35 -24.39 10.99
N LEU A 206 10.84 -23.65 10.00
CA LEU A 206 11.36 -24.24 8.77
C LEU A 206 12.68 -24.99 8.99
N THR A 207 13.50 -24.52 9.92
CA THR A 207 14.72 -25.24 10.33
C THR A 207 14.37 -26.57 10.97
N PHE A 208 13.35 -26.59 11.85
CA PHE A 208 12.87 -27.82 12.47
C PHE A 208 12.33 -28.82 11.46
N ILE A 209 11.52 -28.36 10.50
CA ILE A 209 11.02 -29.21 9.39
C ILE A 209 12.18 -29.78 8.57
N THR A 210 13.18 -28.96 8.23
CA THR A 210 14.36 -29.41 7.47
C THR A 210 15.15 -30.50 8.22
N GLN A 211 15.33 -30.33 9.53
CA GLN A 211 16.00 -31.33 10.37
C GLN A 211 15.20 -32.64 10.46
N ALA A 212 13.88 -32.54 10.61
CA ALA A 212 12.99 -33.71 10.66
C ALA A 212 13.05 -34.52 9.35
N VAL A 213 13.03 -33.83 8.20
CA VAL A 213 13.14 -34.47 6.89
C VAL A 213 14.51 -35.11 6.67
N ASN A 214 15.60 -34.47 7.11
CA ASN A 214 16.94 -35.07 7.07
C ASN A 214 17.03 -36.34 7.92
N LYS A 215 16.46 -36.31 9.14
CA LYS A 215 16.41 -37.48 10.02
C LYS A 215 15.61 -38.62 9.39
N LEU A 216 14.46 -38.29 8.77
CA LEU A 216 13.64 -39.27 8.03
C LEU A 216 14.44 -39.88 6.87
N SER A 217 15.12 -39.05 6.07
CA SER A 217 15.98 -39.53 4.97
C SER A 217 17.02 -40.52 5.44
N SER A 218 17.75 -40.22 6.52
CA SER A 218 18.78 -41.12 7.07
C SER A 218 18.17 -42.41 7.62
N SER A 219 17.00 -42.35 8.26
CA SER A 219 16.34 -43.53 8.77
C SER A 219 15.88 -44.49 7.64
N VAL A 220 15.31 -43.93 6.56
CA VAL A 220 14.88 -44.69 5.38
C VAL A 220 16.08 -45.30 4.66
N GLU A 221 17.18 -44.54 4.53
CA GLU A 221 18.46 -45.05 3.96
C GLU A 221 19.00 -46.24 4.73
N GLY A 222 18.99 -46.14 6.07
CA GLY A 222 19.40 -47.26 6.95
C GLY A 222 18.56 -48.50 6.78
N MET A 223 17.22 -48.36 6.77
CA MET A 223 16.29 -49.46 6.54
C MET A 223 16.48 -50.11 5.15
N PHE A 224 16.68 -49.28 4.13
CA PHE A 224 16.90 -49.77 2.77
C PHE A 224 18.21 -50.56 2.66
N LYS A 225 19.27 -50.07 3.27
CA LYS A 225 20.56 -50.77 3.30
C LYS A 225 20.48 -52.09 4.04
N GLU A 226 19.83 -52.13 5.19
CA GLU A 226 19.60 -53.37 5.96
C GLU A 226 18.77 -54.40 5.15
N LEU A 227 17.72 -53.92 4.50
CA LEU A 227 16.87 -54.78 3.66
C LEU A 227 17.65 -55.37 2.48
N SER A 228 18.47 -54.56 1.81
CA SER A 228 19.33 -54.99 0.71
C SER A 228 20.34 -56.03 1.16
N GLN A 229 20.98 -55.82 2.31
CA GLN A 229 21.93 -56.79 2.89
C GLN A 229 21.27 -58.10 3.23
N LYS A 230 20.05 -58.04 3.84
CA LYS A 230 19.27 -59.28 4.12
C LYS A 230 18.89 -60.01 2.84
N ALA A 231 18.47 -59.25 1.79
CA ALA A 231 18.14 -59.84 0.51
C ALA A 231 19.34 -60.51 -0.17
N GLU A 232 20.53 -59.90 -0.12
CA GLU A 232 21.77 -60.54 -0.62
C GLU A 232 22.15 -61.78 0.18
N HIS A 233 22.02 -61.72 1.51
CA HIS A 233 22.29 -62.85 2.37
C HIS A 233 21.34 -64.04 2.06
N PHE A 234 20.06 -63.79 1.94
CA PHE A 234 19.09 -64.82 1.55
C PHE A 234 19.35 -65.37 0.13
N LYS A 235 19.77 -64.49 -0.79
CA LYS A 235 20.16 -64.92 -2.14
C LYS A 235 21.37 -65.85 -2.12
N ALA A 236 22.42 -65.50 -1.36
CA ALA A 236 23.60 -66.32 -1.17
C ALA A 236 23.20 -67.70 -0.53
N GLN A 237 22.44 -67.72 0.54
CA GLN A 237 21.93 -68.97 1.15
C GLN A 237 21.13 -69.84 0.20
N ALA A 238 20.30 -69.23 -0.67
CA ALA A 238 19.44 -69.97 -1.61
C ALA A 238 20.22 -70.56 -2.81
N TYR A 239 21.36 -69.96 -3.22
CA TYR A 239 22.03 -70.26 -4.47
C TYR A 239 23.50 -70.63 -4.35
N GLU A 240 24.13 -70.45 -3.20
CA GLU A 240 25.53 -70.77 -2.95
C GLU A 240 25.67 -71.92 -1.93
N ASP A 241 26.65 -72.75 -2.08
CA ASP A 241 27.01 -73.83 -1.14
C ASP A 241 27.82 -73.21 0.03
N SER A 242 27.34 -73.38 1.26
CA SER A 242 27.89 -72.76 2.47
C SER A 242 29.33 -73.17 2.81
N LEU A 243 29.83 -74.26 2.25
CA LEU A 243 31.19 -74.76 2.49
C LEU A 243 32.21 -74.30 1.41
N THR A 244 31.79 -74.30 0.17
CA THR A 244 32.66 -74.04 -0.97
C THR A 244 32.49 -72.70 -1.63
N GLY A 245 31.38 -71.92 -1.35
CA GLY A 245 31.05 -70.65 -1.95
C GLY A 245 30.69 -70.71 -3.44
N VAL A 246 30.61 -71.92 -4.05
CA VAL A 246 30.19 -72.10 -5.43
C VAL A 246 28.69 -72.25 -5.52
N GLN A 247 28.12 -72.13 -6.74
CA GLN A 247 26.67 -72.33 -6.96
C GLN A 247 26.21 -73.73 -6.51
N ASN A 248 25.16 -73.75 -5.70
CA ASN A 248 24.56 -74.96 -5.23
C ASN A 248 23.72 -75.64 -6.32
N ARG A 249 23.27 -76.90 -6.08
CA ARG A 249 22.46 -77.69 -7.01
C ARG A 249 21.22 -76.92 -7.51
N SER A 250 20.60 -76.10 -6.67
CA SER A 250 19.38 -75.31 -7.03
C SER A 250 19.70 -74.22 -8.08
N ALA A 251 20.79 -73.52 -7.89
CA ALA A 251 21.30 -72.54 -8.84
C ALA A 251 21.69 -73.13 -10.19
N PHE A 252 22.43 -74.29 -10.14
CA PHE A 252 22.81 -75.01 -11.35
C PHE A 252 21.61 -75.51 -12.13
N THR A 253 20.63 -76.13 -11.47
CA THR A 253 19.40 -76.62 -12.14
C THR A 253 18.59 -75.53 -12.80
N ARG A 254 18.49 -74.35 -12.15
CA ARG A 254 17.79 -73.18 -12.71
C ARG A 254 18.52 -72.63 -13.94
N HIS A 255 19.85 -72.54 -13.89
CA HIS A 255 20.66 -72.04 -15.00
C HIS A 255 20.57 -72.96 -16.21
N MET A 256 20.65 -74.31 -16.01
CA MET A 256 20.46 -75.30 -17.06
C MET A 256 19.06 -75.26 -17.67
N ASN A 257 18.04 -75.13 -16.87
CA ASN A 257 16.65 -75.01 -17.39
C ASN A 257 16.46 -73.73 -18.23
N ALA A 258 17.06 -72.62 -17.81
CA ALA A 258 17.01 -71.38 -18.58
C ALA A 258 17.73 -71.50 -19.92
N LEU A 259 18.88 -72.14 -19.95
CA LEU A 259 19.63 -72.43 -21.19
C LEU A 259 18.87 -73.36 -22.13
N LEU A 260 18.27 -74.43 -21.62
CA LEU A 260 17.47 -75.38 -22.40
C LEU A 260 16.20 -74.73 -23.00
N SER A 261 15.58 -73.77 -22.24
CA SER A 261 14.40 -73.02 -22.76
C SER A 261 14.78 -71.98 -23.82
N SER A 262 16.01 -71.42 -23.75
CA SER A 262 16.48 -70.46 -24.74
C SER A 262 16.97 -71.09 -26.06
N THR A 263 17.31 -72.39 -26.05
CA THR A 263 17.67 -73.15 -27.25
C THR A 263 16.56 -73.85 -27.97
N ALA A 264 15.32 -73.75 -27.40
CA ALA A 264 14.09 -74.39 -27.98
C ALA A 264 13.26 -73.34 -28.81
N HIS A 265 13.81 -72.19 -29.08
CA HIS A 265 13.29 -71.19 -29.99
C HIS A 265 14.34 -70.92 -31.05
#